data_b2dc41db6fb27b03e4e4d36fa9ba6668
#
_entry.id   b2dc41db6fb27b03e4e4d36fa9ba6668
#
_cell.length_a   1.000
_cell.length_b   1.000
_cell.length_c   1.000
_cell.angle_alpha   90.00
_cell.angle_beta   90.00
_cell.angle_gamma   90.00
#
_symmetry.space_group_name_H-M   'P 1'
#
loop_
_entity.id
_entity.type
_entity.pdbx_description
1 polymer ?
#
loop_
_entity_poly.entity_id
_entity_poly.type
_entity_poly.pdbx_seq_one_letter_code
_entity_poly.pdbx_strand_id
1 'polypeptide(L)'
;QVSEDGGLSGGQKQRLAIARALLSNQPILIFDEATSGLDRKTESRVMANLSELTRTMIFIAHRSSVYQHVSRVVTMANGKLEAASPNFNPFQFI
;
A
#
# COMPACT_ATOMS: atom_id res chain seq x y z
N GLN A 1 7.60 -6.00 -24.72
CA GLN A 1 6.60 -5.05 -25.08
C GLN A 1 7.01 -3.64 -24.66
N VAL A 2 7.02 -2.75 -25.54
CA VAL A 2 7.45 -1.39 -25.26
C VAL A 2 6.25 -0.49 -25.25
N SER A 3 6.08 0.23 -24.18
CA SER A 3 5.02 1.22 -24.12
C SER A 3 5.65 2.59 -24.27
N GLU A 4 4.80 3.60 -24.32
CA GLU A 4 5.27 4.96 -24.41
C GLU A 4 6.00 5.38 -23.16
N ASP A 5 5.84 4.60 -22.09
CA ASP A 5 6.49 4.93 -20.85
C ASP A 5 7.76 4.14 -20.64
N GLY A 6 8.40 3.76 -21.69
CA GLY A 6 9.67 3.06 -21.57
C GLY A 6 9.55 1.56 -21.44
N GLY A 7 8.38 1.02 -21.78
CA GLY A 7 8.22 -0.43 -21.79
C GLY A 7 7.80 -1.04 -20.48
N LEU A 8 7.41 -0.24 -19.52
CA LEU A 8 7.03 -0.78 -18.21
C LEU A 8 5.55 -1.17 -18.20
N SER A 9 5.25 -2.30 -17.56
CA SER A 9 3.86 -2.68 -17.31
C SER A 9 3.30 -1.81 -16.18
N GLY A 10 1.99 -1.90 -15.97
CA GLY A 10 1.36 -1.18 -14.87
C GLY A 10 1.95 -1.58 -13.53
N GLY A 11 2.15 -2.88 -13.32
CA GLY A 11 2.73 -3.35 -12.07
C GLY A 11 4.17 -2.90 -11.89
N GLN A 12 4.94 -2.89 -12.97
CA GLN A 12 6.31 -2.41 -12.90
C GLN A 12 6.36 -0.92 -12.58
N LYS A 13 5.44 -0.14 -13.16
CA LYS A 13 5.37 1.27 -12.84
C LYS A 13 5.02 1.49 -11.38
N GLN A 14 4.11 0.69 -10.85
CA GLN A 14 3.74 0.82 -9.44
C GLN A 14 4.92 0.47 -8.54
N ARG A 15 5.64 -0.59 -8.84
CA ARG A 15 6.81 -0.95 -8.04
C ARG A 15 7.89 0.12 -8.12
N LEU A 16 8.07 0.72 -9.28
CA LEU A 16 9.03 1.81 -9.42
C LEU A 16 8.61 3.02 -8.60
N ALA A 17 7.31 3.34 -8.59
CA ALA A 17 6.82 4.46 -7.80
C ALA A 17 7.03 4.21 -6.30
N ILE A 18 6.81 2.99 -5.85
CA ILE A 18 7.06 2.65 -4.45
C ILE A 18 8.55 2.82 -4.14
N ALA A 19 9.41 2.34 -5.02
CA ALA A 19 10.84 2.46 -4.79
C ALA A 19 11.28 3.92 -4.72
N ARG A 20 10.72 4.77 -5.57
CA ARG A 20 11.03 6.19 -5.51
C ARG A 20 10.58 6.82 -4.20
N ALA A 21 9.40 6.43 -3.72
CA ALA A 21 8.93 6.95 -2.45
C ALA A 21 9.86 6.53 -1.32
N LEU A 22 10.33 5.29 -1.35
CA LEU A 22 11.23 4.81 -0.31
C LEU A 22 12.57 5.49 -0.32
N LEU A 23 13.01 5.95 -1.47
CA LEU A 23 14.27 6.67 -1.56
C LEU A 23 14.15 8.11 -1.10
N SER A 24 12.93 8.61 -0.93
CA SER A 24 12.76 9.96 -0.42
C SER A 24 13.09 9.98 1.07
N ASN A 25 13.39 11.15 1.58
CA ASN A 25 13.69 11.28 3.01
C ASN A 25 12.49 11.70 3.82
N GLN A 26 11.29 11.46 3.31
CA GLN A 26 10.09 11.87 4.00
C GLN A 26 9.79 10.92 5.15
N PRO A 27 9.45 11.44 6.33
CA PRO A 27 9.14 10.57 7.46
C PRO A 27 7.80 9.85 7.34
N ILE A 28 6.91 10.38 6.54
CA ILE A 28 5.59 9.78 6.34
C ILE A 28 5.40 9.57 4.86
N LEU A 29 5.03 8.35 4.48
CA LEU A 29 4.77 8.01 3.09
C LEU A 29 3.30 7.67 2.94
N ILE A 30 2.69 8.13 1.85
CA ILE A 30 1.31 7.84 1.54
C ILE A 30 1.28 7.07 0.23
N PHE A 31 0.70 5.89 0.28
CA PHE A 31 0.57 5.04 -0.91
C PHE A 31 -0.91 4.94 -1.28
N ASP A 32 -1.28 5.60 -2.37
CA ASP A 32 -2.67 5.64 -2.80
C ASP A 32 -2.88 4.58 -3.87
N GLU A 33 -3.41 3.45 -3.46
CA GLU A 33 -3.65 2.31 -4.33
C GLU A 33 -2.40 1.89 -5.09
N ALA A 34 -1.27 1.95 -4.41
CA ALA A 34 0.02 1.76 -5.07
C ALA A 34 0.28 0.33 -5.50
N THR A 35 -0.52 -0.64 -5.02
CA THR A 35 -0.35 -2.03 -5.38
C THR A 35 -1.51 -2.57 -6.20
N SER A 36 -2.43 -1.73 -6.64
CA SER A 36 -3.65 -2.18 -7.30
C SER A 36 -3.39 -2.89 -8.62
N GLY A 37 -2.30 -2.61 -9.28
CA GLY A 37 -1.94 -3.26 -10.54
C GLY A 37 -1.08 -4.50 -10.38
N LEU A 38 -0.78 -4.91 -9.15
CA LEU A 38 0.03 -6.08 -8.90
C LEU A 38 -0.87 -7.30 -8.70
N ASP A 39 -0.39 -8.47 -9.08
CA ASP A 39 -1.11 -9.68 -8.75
C ASP A 39 -0.97 -9.91 -7.24
N ARG A 40 -1.81 -10.79 -6.69
CA ARG A 40 -1.88 -10.95 -5.25
C ARG A 40 -0.58 -11.45 -4.65
N LYS A 41 0.11 -12.32 -5.36
CA LYS A 41 1.37 -12.87 -4.86
C LYS A 41 2.43 -11.78 -4.78
N THR A 42 2.54 -10.98 -5.82
CA THR A 42 3.49 -9.89 -5.86
C THR A 42 3.12 -8.82 -4.83
N GLU A 43 1.84 -8.51 -4.72
CA GLU A 43 1.38 -7.53 -3.75
C GLU A 43 1.71 -7.98 -2.33
N SER A 44 1.45 -9.22 -2.02
CA SER A 44 1.74 -9.74 -0.69
C SER A 44 3.22 -9.65 -0.36
N ARG A 45 4.07 -9.93 -1.34
CA ARG A 45 5.50 -9.85 -1.15
C ARG A 45 5.95 -8.39 -0.93
N VAL A 46 5.41 -7.48 -1.73
CA VAL A 46 5.74 -6.07 -1.57
C VAL A 46 5.29 -5.55 -0.21
N MET A 47 4.06 -5.89 0.19
CA MET A 47 3.54 -5.44 1.46
C MET A 47 4.32 -6.03 2.63
N ALA A 48 4.73 -7.29 2.53
CA ALA A 48 5.53 -7.89 3.58
C ALA A 48 6.86 -7.16 3.74
N ASN A 49 7.47 -6.80 2.62
CA ASN A 49 8.73 -6.06 2.68
C ASN A 49 8.53 -4.66 3.25
N LEU A 50 7.46 -3.98 2.86
CA LEU A 50 7.19 -2.65 3.38
C LEU A 50 6.91 -2.68 4.87
N SER A 51 6.25 -3.71 5.36
CA SER A 51 5.88 -3.79 6.76
C SER A 51 7.09 -3.95 7.68
N GLU A 52 8.24 -4.29 7.13
CA GLU A 52 9.45 -4.41 7.93
C GLU A 52 10.19 -3.09 8.07
N LEU A 53 9.74 -2.07 7.38
CA LEU A 53 10.40 -0.77 7.46
C LEU A 53 9.90 -0.01 8.69
N THR A 54 10.73 0.88 9.20
CA THR A 54 10.38 1.61 10.42
C THR A 54 9.74 2.95 10.13
N ARG A 55 9.37 3.20 8.90
CA ARG A 55 8.77 4.48 8.53
C ARG A 55 7.26 4.43 8.69
N THR A 56 6.67 5.58 8.94
CA THR A 56 5.21 5.68 9.00
C THR A 56 4.65 5.65 7.59
N MET A 57 3.75 4.72 7.33
CA MET A 57 3.17 4.56 6.02
C MET A 57 1.66 4.50 6.12
N ILE A 58 1.00 5.21 5.24
CA ILE A 58 -0.45 5.23 5.16
C ILE A 58 -0.82 4.65 3.81
N PHE A 59 -1.65 3.63 3.83
CA PHE A 59 -2.09 2.97 2.60
C PHE A 59 -3.56 3.24 2.36
N ILE A 60 -3.88 3.74 1.18
CA ILE A 60 -5.25 3.86 0.73
C ILE A 60 -5.48 2.70 -0.23
N ALA A 61 -6.33 1.76 0.16
CA ALA A 61 -6.49 0.53 -0.60
C ALA A 61 -7.86 -0.07 -0.39
N HIS A 62 -8.25 -0.93 -1.31
CA HIS A 62 -9.53 -1.62 -1.25
C HIS A 62 -9.36 -3.12 -1.17
N ARG A 63 -8.14 -3.63 -1.23
CA ARG A 63 -7.91 -5.07 -1.19
C ARG A 63 -7.63 -5.52 0.22
N SER A 64 -8.29 -6.58 0.63
CA SER A 64 -8.07 -7.13 1.96
C SER A 64 -6.62 -7.62 2.14
N SER A 65 -5.96 -7.97 1.06
CA SER A 65 -4.58 -8.42 1.15
C SER A 65 -3.65 -7.32 1.67
N VAL A 66 -4.00 -6.06 1.47
CA VAL A 66 -3.22 -4.96 2.03
C VAL A 66 -3.43 -4.86 3.53
N TYR A 67 -4.68 -5.09 3.98
CA TYR A 67 -5.02 -4.90 5.38
C TYR A 67 -4.27 -5.86 6.30
N GLN A 68 -3.86 -6.99 5.78
CA GLN A 68 -3.18 -8.00 6.59
C GLN A 68 -1.77 -7.57 6.99
N HIS A 69 -1.25 -6.55 6.36
CA HIS A 69 0.13 -6.13 6.59
C HIS A 69 0.24 -4.78 7.31
N VAL A 70 -0.87 -4.25 7.79
CA VAL A 70 -0.84 -2.94 8.44
C VAL A 70 -1.27 -3.10 9.89
N SER A 71 -0.89 -2.13 10.73
CA SER A 71 -1.17 -2.24 12.15
C SER A 71 -2.54 -1.68 12.53
N ARG A 72 -3.14 -0.90 11.66
CA ARG A 72 -4.41 -0.28 11.97
C ARG A 72 -5.15 0.04 10.70
N VAL A 73 -6.46 -0.17 10.69
CA VAL A 73 -7.30 0.15 9.55
C VAL A 73 -8.38 1.10 10.02
N VAL A 74 -8.61 2.16 9.26
CA VAL A 74 -9.76 3.02 9.49
C VAL A 74 -10.54 3.10 8.20
N THR A 75 -11.82 3.28 8.32
CA THR A 75 -12.71 3.39 7.19
C THR A 75 -13.20 4.82 7.10
N MET A 76 -13.29 5.33 5.89
CA MET A 76 -13.90 6.63 5.67
C MET A 76 -15.25 6.45 5.05
N ALA A 77 -16.25 7.10 5.61
CA ALA A 77 -17.60 7.07 5.08
C ALA A 77 -18.22 8.44 5.25
N ASN A 78 -18.84 8.93 4.21
CA ASN A 78 -19.54 10.22 4.23
C ASN A 78 -18.66 11.35 4.72
N GLY A 79 -17.41 11.31 4.36
CA GLY A 79 -16.45 12.35 4.75
C GLY A 79 -15.96 12.25 6.17
N LYS A 80 -16.23 11.17 6.87
CA LYS A 80 -15.82 10.99 8.25
C LYS A 80 -15.00 9.72 8.40
N LEU A 81 -14.08 9.77 9.33
CA LEU A 81 -13.33 8.57 9.69
C LEU A 81 -14.14 7.76 10.68
N GLU A 82 -14.19 6.46 10.42
CA GLU A 82 -14.81 5.53 11.35
C GLU A 82 -13.74 4.67 11.95
N ALA A 83 -13.95 4.29 13.18
CA ALA A 83 -12.99 3.46 13.86
C ALA A 83 -12.88 2.11 13.17
N ALA A 84 -11.72 1.50 13.26
CA ALA A 84 -11.54 0.17 12.73
C ALA A 84 -12.39 -0.82 13.49
N SER A 85 -12.79 -1.85 12.79
CA SER A 85 -13.55 -2.90 13.42
C SER A 85 -12.69 -3.61 14.46
N PRO A 86 -13.23 -3.88 15.62
CA PRO A 86 -12.46 -4.62 16.61
C PRO A 86 -12.17 -6.06 16.21
N ASN A 87 -12.83 -6.56 15.21
CA ASN A 87 -12.51 -7.87 14.73
C ASN A 87 -11.39 -7.92 13.78
N PHE A 88 -10.83 -6.81 13.44
CA PHE A 88 -9.71 -6.83 12.61
C PHE A 88 -8.64 -7.43 13.34
N ASN A 89 -7.87 -8.15 12.67
CA ASN A 89 -6.74 -8.63 13.20
C ASN A 89 -5.89 -7.52 13.61
N PRO A 90 -5.02 -7.65 14.51
CA PRO A 90 -4.23 -6.58 15.06
C PRO A 90 -3.33 -5.93 14.09
N PHE A 91 -3.35 -6.38 12.93
CA PHE A 91 -2.65 -5.73 12.06
C PHE A 91 -3.42 -4.93 11.29
N GLN A 92 -4.50 -4.44 11.52
CA GLN A 92 -5.19 -3.71 10.78
C GLN A 92 -5.07 -2.44 10.73
N PHE A 93 -5.12 -1.64 10.06
CA PHE A 93 -5.38 -0.75 9.74
C PHE A 93 -5.06 0.29 9.24
N ILE A 94 -4.98 0.98 8.67
CA ILE A 94 -5.11 1.88 8.09
C ILE A 94 -4.88 2.33 7.22
#